data_20c2bcfde98941d65d023d820af7a5a9
#
_entry.id   20c2bcfde98941d65d023d820af7a5a9
#
_cell.length_a   1.000
_cell.length_b   1.000
_cell.length_c   1.000
_cell.angle_alpha   90.00
_cell.angle_beta   90.00
_cell.angle_gamma   90.00
#
_symmetry.space_group_name_H-M   'P 1'
#
loop_
_entity.id
_entity.type
_entity.pdbx_description
1 polymer ?
#
loop_
_entity_poly.entity_id
_entity_poly.type
_entity_poly.pdbx_seq_one_letter_code
_entity_poly.pdbx_strand_id
1 'polypeptide(L)'
;MFELNTMVPWWICLVCAGVIFLTFNYLLPENSRLFIWQNNASGFLASPFLLLGIISFSKQRYRTSLLERESNLNALRKMPWRDFEMLVGEALRRDGFHVDEKGSSGPSSGVDLAIWKNDQMIIVQCKRWDMKKIDVEAVKQLYNCIPTEKADACLFVTSGEYTPAAKDFAKGKPIALADGKALLELVQSVQADKSYEVSKYLKRASLDSFGNTF
;
A
#
# COMPACT_ATOMS: atom_id res chain seq x y z
N MET A 1 -4.76 -18.38 -0.58
CA MET A 1 -3.95 -18.35 0.65
C MET A 1 -4.14 -16.96 1.22
N PHE A 2 -4.94 -16.83 2.26
CA PHE A 2 -5.33 -15.53 2.83
C PHE A 2 -4.08 -14.80 3.32
N GLU A 3 -3.77 -13.65 2.72
CA GLU A 3 -2.75 -12.75 3.25
C GLU A 3 -3.30 -12.03 4.49
N LEU A 4 -3.24 -12.71 5.62
CA LEU A 4 -3.53 -12.16 6.94
C LEU A 4 -2.56 -11.03 7.37
N ASN A 5 -1.60 -10.70 6.53
CA ASN A 5 -0.44 -9.89 6.92
C ASN A 5 -0.60 -8.38 6.70
N THR A 6 -1.70 -7.92 6.13
CA THR A 6 -1.89 -6.48 5.83
C THR A 6 -2.85 -5.77 6.79
N MET A 7 -3.66 -6.51 7.55
CA MET A 7 -4.70 -5.90 8.39
C MET A 7 -4.44 -5.90 9.89
N VAL A 8 -3.46 -6.67 10.40
CA VAL A 8 -3.23 -6.75 11.85
C VAL A 8 -2.11 -5.81 12.25
N PRO A 9 -2.40 -4.71 13.00
CA PRO A 9 -1.36 -3.85 13.54
C PRO A 9 -0.40 -4.65 14.41
N TRP A 10 0.88 -4.38 14.32
CA TRP A 10 1.95 -5.08 15.04
C TRP A 10 1.71 -5.19 16.55
N TRP A 11 1.09 -4.19 17.17
CA TRP A 11 0.79 -4.17 18.60
C TRP A 11 -0.26 -5.23 19.00
N ILE A 12 -1.20 -5.60 18.10
CA ILE A 12 -2.17 -6.67 18.35
C ILE A 12 -1.45 -8.01 18.51
N CYS A 13 -0.45 -8.28 17.69
CA CYS A 13 0.36 -9.50 17.83
C CYS A 13 1.08 -9.55 19.18
N LEU A 14 1.59 -8.41 19.66
CA LEU A 14 2.22 -8.32 20.97
C LEU A 14 1.22 -8.51 22.12
N VAL A 15 0.03 -7.92 22.00
CA VAL A 15 -1.06 -8.12 22.99
C VAL A 15 -1.47 -9.59 23.04
N CYS A 16 -1.68 -10.23 21.89
CA CYS A 16 -2.01 -11.65 21.83
C CYS A 16 -0.91 -12.53 22.47
N ALA A 17 0.35 -12.25 22.18
CA ALA A 17 1.47 -12.95 22.79
C ALA A 17 1.49 -12.78 24.31
N GLY A 18 1.26 -11.56 24.79
CA GLY A 18 1.18 -11.24 26.22
C GLY A 18 0.00 -11.93 26.93
N VAL A 19 -1.17 -11.92 26.31
CA VAL A 19 -2.36 -12.61 26.84
C VAL A 19 -2.13 -14.12 26.93
N ILE A 20 -1.58 -14.74 25.89
CA ILE A 20 -1.24 -16.17 25.90
C ILE A 20 -0.26 -16.46 27.01
N PHE A 21 0.81 -15.67 27.13
CA PHE A 21 1.82 -15.86 28.16
C PHE A 21 1.24 -15.73 29.60
N LEU A 22 0.43 -14.69 29.84
CA LEU A 22 -0.20 -14.46 31.15
C LEU A 22 -1.23 -15.56 31.50
N THR A 23 -2.04 -15.98 30.52
CA THR A 23 -3.04 -17.04 30.75
C THR A 23 -2.37 -18.35 31.16
N PHE A 24 -1.29 -18.72 30.47
CA PHE A 24 -0.58 -19.97 30.79
C PHE A 24 0.18 -19.91 32.11
N ASN A 25 0.70 -18.75 32.51
CA ASN A 25 1.49 -18.65 33.74
C ASN A 25 0.66 -18.34 35.00
N TYR A 26 -0.50 -17.70 34.88
CA TYR A 26 -1.23 -17.21 36.05
C TYR A 26 -2.66 -17.73 36.19
N LEU A 27 -3.33 -18.15 35.11
CA LEU A 27 -4.72 -18.60 35.13
C LEU A 27 -4.89 -20.12 35.20
N LEU A 28 -3.87 -20.89 34.83
CA LEU A 28 -3.97 -22.36 34.90
C LEU A 28 -3.68 -22.82 36.33
N PRO A 29 -4.62 -23.64 36.93
CA PRO A 29 -4.43 -24.13 38.30
C PRO A 29 -3.25 -25.11 38.34
N GLU A 30 -2.48 -25.04 39.44
CA GLU A 30 -1.27 -25.84 39.66
C GLU A 30 -1.52 -27.36 39.62
N ASN A 31 -2.77 -27.81 39.84
CA ASN A 31 -3.18 -29.22 39.81
C ASN A 31 -3.54 -29.75 38.39
N SER A 32 -3.42 -28.96 37.34
CA SER A 32 -3.69 -29.42 35.98
C SER A 32 -2.52 -30.23 35.44
N ARG A 33 -2.84 -31.35 34.72
CA ARG A 33 -1.80 -32.13 34.01
C ARG A 33 -1.02 -31.29 32.98
N LEU A 34 -1.50 -30.11 32.67
CA LEU A 34 -0.86 -29.13 31.79
C LEU A 34 0.26 -28.33 32.48
N PHE A 35 0.33 -28.38 33.82
CA PHE A 35 1.32 -27.65 34.62
C PHE A 35 2.77 -28.07 34.29
N ILE A 36 3.00 -29.35 33.99
CA ILE A 36 4.34 -29.86 33.62
C ILE A 36 4.83 -29.25 32.30
N TRP A 37 3.92 -28.89 31.42
CA TRP A 37 4.22 -28.24 30.14
C TRP A 37 4.23 -26.70 30.24
N GLN A 38 3.80 -26.14 31.34
CA GLN A 38 3.52 -24.72 31.53
C GLN A 38 4.76 -23.83 31.32
N ASN A 39 5.91 -24.19 31.88
CA ASN A 39 7.12 -23.37 31.79
C ASN A 39 7.74 -23.29 30.39
N ASN A 40 7.53 -24.30 29.55
CA ASN A 40 8.08 -24.32 28.20
C ASN A 40 7.02 -24.02 27.12
N ALA A 41 5.77 -24.38 27.36
CA ALA A 41 4.69 -24.24 26.38
C ALA A 41 4.24 -22.79 26.19
N SER A 42 4.24 -21.96 27.23
CA SER A 42 3.85 -20.55 27.15
C SER A 42 4.76 -19.76 26.20
N GLY A 43 6.06 -19.94 26.31
CA GLY A 43 7.04 -19.32 25.43
C GLY A 43 6.95 -19.84 24.00
N PHE A 44 6.71 -21.13 23.82
CA PHE A 44 6.61 -21.74 22.50
C PHE A 44 5.34 -21.28 21.75
N LEU A 45 4.22 -21.16 22.44
CA LEU A 45 2.94 -20.67 21.88
C LEU A 45 2.95 -19.16 21.62
N ALA A 46 3.65 -18.37 22.43
CA ALA A 46 3.76 -16.93 22.25
C ALA A 46 4.77 -16.54 21.16
N SER A 47 5.81 -17.38 20.91
CA SER A 47 6.91 -17.05 19.99
C SER A 47 6.50 -16.73 18.55
N PRO A 48 5.54 -17.43 17.88
CA PRO A 48 5.15 -17.06 16.54
C PRO A 48 4.48 -15.68 16.47
N PHE A 49 3.72 -15.29 17.49
CA PHE A 49 3.11 -13.96 17.55
C PHE A 49 4.15 -12.86 17.76
N LEU A 50 5.18 -13.11 18.57
CA LEU A 50 6.29 -12.19 18.73
C LEU A 50 7.07 -12.00 17.41
N LEU A 51 7.36 -13.10 16.72
CA LEU A 51 8.05 -13.03 15.41
C LEU A 51 7.22 -12.26 14.38
N LEU A 52 5.91 -12.53 14.28
CA LEU A 52 5.02 -11.79 13.40
C LEU A 52 4.97 -10.30 13.75
N GLY A 53 4.94 -9.97 15.05
CA GLY A 53 4.97 -8.59 15.53
C GLY A 53 6.26 -7.87 15.12
N ILE A 54 7.42 -8.51 15.29
CA ILE A 54 8.72 -7.96 14.90
C ILE A 54 8.81 -7.75 13.38
N ILE A 55 8.37 -8.74 12.59
CA ILE A 55 8.36 -8.64 11.12
C ILE A 55 7.45 -7.50 10.66
N SER A 56 6.24 -7.40 11.21
CA SER A 56 5.28 -6.35 10.88
C SER A 56 5.81 -4.96 11.26
N PHE A 57 6.41 -4.82 12.44
CA PHE A 57 7.05 -3.58 12.89
C PHE A 57 8.23 -3.17 12.00
N SER A 58 9.10 -4.12 11.66
CA SER A 58 10.25 -3.86 10.78
C SER A 58 9.81 -3.43 9.38
N LYS A 59 8.78 -4.07 8.82
CA LYS A 59 8.21 -3.71 7.52
C LYS A 59 7.61 -2.30 7.54
N GLN A 60 6.89 -1.95 8.62
CA GLN A 60 6.33 -0.60 8.79
C GLN A 60 7.42 0.46 8.93
N ARG A 61 8.45 0.21 9.75
CA ARG A 61 9.62 1.09 9.88
C ARG A 61 10.34 1.31 8.57
N TYR A 62 10.52 0.23 7.80
CA TYR A 62 11.18 0.31 6.49
C TYR A 62 10.39 1.20 5.51
N ARG A 63 9.07 1.02 5.40
CA ARG A 63 8.20 1.86 4.57
C ARG A 63 8.26 3.34 4.94
N THR A 64 8.17 3.63 6.23
CA THR A 64 8.30 5.01 6.74
C THR A 64 9.65 5.61 6.39
N SER A 65 10.75 4.84 6.56
CA SER A 65 12.09 5.33 6.24
C SER A 65 12.31 5.55 4.75
N LEU A 66 11.71 4.75 3.87
CA LEU A 66 11.74 4.98 2.43
C LEU A 66 11.11 6.32 2.08
N LEU A 67 9.93 6.59 2.62
CA LEU A 67 9.24 7.83 2.35
C LEU A 67 10.01 9.04 2.87
N GLU A 68 10.63 8.95 4.04
CA GLU A 68 11.39 10.06 4.65
C GLU A 68 12.73 10.35 3.96
N ARG A 69 13.35 9.33 3.37
CA ARG A 69 14.66 9.48 2.67
C ARG A 69 14.57 10.07 1.29
N GLU A 70 13.49 9.79 0.57
CA GLU A 70 13.44 10.06 -0.85
C GLU A 70 12.75 11.40 -1.12
N SER A 71 13.55 12.44 -1.36
CA SER A 71 13.08 13.82 -1.58
C SER A 71 13.31 14.35 -2.98
N ASN A 72 13.85 13.52 -3.91
CA ASN A 72 14.13 13.97 -5.27
C ASN A 72 13.75 12.93 -6.34
N LEU A 73 13.43 13.44 -7.54
CA LEU A 73 12.95 12.63 -8.65
C LEU A 73 14.00 11.60 -9.15
N ASN A 74 15.29 11.94 -9.07
CA ASN A 74 16.36 11.03 -9.52
C ASN A 74 16.48 9.81 -8.59
N ALA A 75 16.26 10.00 -7.30
CA ALA A 75 16.21 8.90 -6.35
C ALA A 75 15.01 7.97 -6.61
N LEU A 76 13.83 8.56 -6.85
CA LEU A 76 12.62 7.80 -7.22
C LEU A 76 12.82 6.97 -8.51
N ARG A 77 13.54 7.52 -9.49
CA ARG A 77 13.85 6.84 -10.75
C ARG A 77 14.83 5.67 -10.60
N LYS A 78 15.75 5.72 -9.65
CA LYS A 78 16.79 4.71 -9.42
C LYS A 78 16.37 3.64 -8.40
N MET A 79 15.30 3.88 -7.67
CA MET A 79 14.81 3.01 -6.62
C MET A 79 14.43 1.62 -7.17
N PRO A 80 14.68 0.50 -6.46
CA PRO A 80 14.14 -0.81 -6.81
C PRO A 80 12.62 -0.75 -6.96
N TRP A 81 12.05 -1.53 -7.91
CA TRP A 81 10.62 -1.45 -8.21
C TRP A 81 9.72 -1.75 -6.99
N ARG A 82 10.11 -2.72 -6.15
CA ARG A 82 9.39 -3.04 -4.90
C ARG A 82 9.37 -1.88 -3.90
N ASP A 83 10.51 -1.20 -3.77
CA ASP A 83 10.61 -0.03 -2.89
C ASP A 83 9.77 1.12 -3.43
N PHE A 84 9.70 1.26 -4.77
CA PHE A 84 8.84 2.22 -5.44
C PHE A 84 7.35 1.96 -5.16
N GLU A 85 6.88 0.72 -5.27
CA GLU A 85 5.50 0.35 -4.91
C GLU A 85 5.21 0.59 -3.43
N MET A 86 6.12 0.19 -2.54
CA MET A 86 5.98 0.43 -1.11
C MET A 86 5.93 1.92 -0.77
N LEU A 87 6.74 2.74 -1.42
CA LEU A 87 6.76 4.19 -1.24
C LEU A 87 5.43 4.82 -1.69
N VAL A 88 4.94 4.44 -2.87
CA VAL A 88 3.63 4.91 -3.38
C VAL A 88 2.51 4.50 -2.43
N GLY A 89 2.49 3.23 -2.00
CA GLY A 89 1.50 2.74 -1.05
C GLY A 89 1.54 3.48 0.29
N GLU A 90 2.72 3.77 0.82
CA GLU A 90 2.87 4.52 2.08
C GLU A 90 2.46 5.99 1.91
N ALA A 91 2.81 6.63 0.78
CA ALA A 91 2.37 7.99 0.49
C ALA A 91 0.84 8.09 0.42
N LEU A 92 0.19 7.13 -0.25
CA LEU A 92 -1.28 7.08 -0.34
C LEU A 92 -1.93 6.81 1.03
N ARG A 93 -1.32 5.96 1.90
CA ARG A 93 -1.80 5.77 3.27
C ARG A 93 -1.76 7.04 4.09
N ARG A 94 -0.67 7.80 4.00
CA ARG A 94 -0.55 9.08 4.71
C ARG A 94 -1.50 10.15 4.16
N ASP A 95 -1.88 10.04 2.88
CA ASP A 95 -2.90 10.88 2.27
C ASP A 95 -4.36 10.45 2.61
N GLY A 96 -4.50 9.45 3.48
CA GLY A 96 -5.79 9.03 4.04
C GLY A 96 -6.51 7.93 3.26
N PHE A 97 -5.84 7.25 2.32
CA PHE A 97 -6.40 6.07 1.66
C PHE A 97 -6.16 4.80 2.49
N HIS A 98 -7.14 3.91 2.51
CA HIS A 98 -6.90 2.52 2.88
C HIS A 98 -6.20 1.83 1.71
N VAL A 99 -5.03 1.23 1.94
CA VAL A 99 -4.21 0.64 0.87
C VAL A 99 -4.00 -0.83 1.14
N ASP A 100 -4.42 -1.66 0.18
CA ASP A 100 -4.12 -3.09 0.12
C ASP A 100 -3.08 -3.33 -0.97
N GLU A 101 -1.98 -3.96 -0.59
CA GLU A 101 -0.96 -4.41 -1.52
C GLU A 101 -1.45 -5.74 -2.09
N LYS A 102 -1.89 -5.74 -3.32
CA LYS A 102 -2.15 -6.99 -4.03
C LYS A 102 -0.79 -7.66 -4.22
N GLY A 103 -0.38 -8.43 -3.23
CA GLY A 103 0.86 -9.19 -3.24
C GLY A 103 0.96 -9.91 -4.56
N SER A 104 2.09 -9.79 -5.22
CA SER A 104 2.43 -10.21 -6.58
C SER A 104 1.62 -11.43 -7.08
N SER A 105 0.35 -11.21 -7.38
CA SER A 105 -0.51 -12.18 -8.07
C SER A 105 -0.06 -12.27 -9.52
N GLY A 106 1.24 -12.50 -9.73
CA GLY A 106 1.89 -12.73 -11.00
C GLY A 106 1.99 -11.49 -11.90
N PRO A 107 2.89 -11.51 -12.89
CA PRO A 107 3.09 -10.42 -13.84
C PRO A 107 1.89 -10.17 -14.78
N SER A 108 0.78 -10.86 -14.59
CA SER A 108 -0.37 -10.87 -15.49
C SER A 108 -1.54 -9.98 -15.08
N SER A 109 -1.63 -9.49 -13.84
CA SER A 109 -2.80 -8.69 -13.43
C SER A 109 -2.67 -7.19 -13.74
N GLY A 110 -1.46 -6.65 -13.89
CA GLY A 110 -1.26 -5.23 -14.18
C GLY A 110 -1.74 -4.27 -13.07
N VAL A 111 -2.09 -4.80 -11.89
CA VAL A 111 -2.55 -4.03 -10.72
C VAL A 111 -1.63 -4.34 -9.55
N ASP A 112 -0.98 -3.30 -9.00
CA ASP A 112 -0.01 -3.45 -7.89
C ASP A 112 -0.66 -3.20 -6.54
N LEU A 113 -1.55 -2.18 -6.45
CA LEU A 113 -2.24 -1.82 -5.23
C LEU A 113 -3.74 -1.66 -5.50
N ALA A 114 -4.55 -1.90 -4.47
CA ALA A 114 -5.94 -1.46 -4.43
C ALA A 114 -6.09 -0.46 -3.28
N ILE A 115 -6.76 0.66 -3.52
CA ILE A 115 -6.95 1.71 -2.53
C ILE A 115 -8.43 2.06 -2.41
N TRP A 116 -8.84 2.44 -1.19
CA TRP A 116 -10.22 2.81 -0.90
C TRP A 116 -10.27 4.14 -0.17
N LYS A 117 -11.25 4.95 -0.55
CA LYS A 117 -11.64 6.16 0.16
C LYS A 117 -13.14 6.38 -0.06
N ASN A 118 -13.92 6.61 1.00
CA ASN A 118 -15.38 6.83 0.93
C ASN A 118 -16.12 5.73 0.13
N ASP A 119 -15.81 4.45 0.40
CA ASP A 119 -16.39 3.27 -0.26
C ASP A 119 -16.07 3.13 -1.77
N GLN A 120 -15.24 4.01 -2.32
CA GLN A 120 -14.78 3.91 -3.70
C GLN A 120 -13.48 3.13 -3.79
N MET A 121 -13.44 2.15 -4.69
CA MET A 121 -12.26 1.34 -4.97
C MET A 121 -11.51 1.87 -6.18
N ILE A 122 -10.23 2.15 -6.01
CA ILE A 122 -9.33 2.58 -7.08
C ILE A 122 -8.19 1.57 -7.20
N ILE A 123 -8.01 1.00 -8.38
CA ILE A 123 -6.85 0.13 -8.67
C ILE A 123 -5.66 0.98 -9.09
N VAL A 124 -4.48 0.61 -8.61
CA VAL A 124 -3.25 1.38 -8.85
C VAL A 124 -2.23 0.50 -9.53
N GLN A 125 -1.63 1.02 -10.59
CA GLN A 125 -0.44 0.45 -11.21
C GLN A 125 0.74 1.40 -11.02
N CYS A 126 1.85 0.84 -10.55
CA CYS A 126 3.10 1.54 -10.30
C CYS A 126 4.14 1.13 -11.34
N LYS A 127 4.63 2.05 -12.14
CA LYS A 127 5.68 1.74 -13.11
C LYS A 127 6.86 2.69 -12.94
N ARG A 128 7.96 2.15 -12.41
CA ARG A 128 9.21 2.91 -12.37
C ARG A 128 9.67 3.19 -13.81
N TRP A 129 10.06 4.42 -14.05
CA TRP A 129 10.50 4.82 -15.37
C TRP A 129 11.90 4.26 -15.71
N ASP A 130 11.99 3.70 -16.91
CA ASP A 130 13.21 3.14 -17.49
C ASP A 130 13.47 3.79 -18.86
N MET A 131 13.75 5.10 -18.85
CA MET A 131 14.12 5.93 -20.02
C MET A 131 13.06 6.08 -21.13
N LYS A 132 11.93 5.42 -21.08
CA LYS A 132 10.84 5.55 -22.05
C LYS A 132 9.62 6.21 -21.43
N LYS A 133 8.91 7.05 -22.20
CA LYS A 133 7.62 7.58 -21.80
C LYS A 133 6.58 6.46 -21.75
N ILE A 134 5.69 6.50 -20.78
CA ILE A 134 4.56 5.58 -20.69
C ILE A 134 3.63 5.84 -21.86
N ASP A 135 3.40 4.83 -22.67
CA ASP A 135 2.54 4.91 -23.85
C ASP A 135 1.06 4.67 -23.54
N VAL A 136 0.23 4.89 -24.53
CA VAL A 136 -1.21 4.74 -24.41
C VAL A 136 -1.64 3.29 -24.16
N GLU A 137 -0.88 2.31 -24.68
CA GLU A 137 -1.23 0.90 -24.53
C GLU A 137 -1.12 0.44 -23.06
N ALA A 138 -0.11 0.90 -22.33
CA ALA A 138 0.02 0.62 -20.90
C ALA A 138 -1.18 1.18 -20.11
N VAL A 139 -1.61 2.40 -20.45
CA VAL A 139 -2.77 3.03 -19.79
C VAL A 139 -4.08 2.30 -20.11
N LYS A 140 -4.26 1.86 -21.37
CA LYS A 140 -5.40 1.04 -21.77
C LYS A 140 -5.46 -0.30 -21.05
N GLN A 141 -4.31 -0.95 -20.86
CA GLN A 141 -4.23 -2.22 -20.11
C GLN A 141 -4.77 -2.06 -18.71
N LEU A 142 -4.33 -1.03 -17.97
CA LEU A 142 -4.86 -0.77 -16.62
C LEU A 142 -6.35 -0.43 -16.64
N TYR A 143 -6.80 0.39 -17.61
CA TYR A 143 -8.21 0.74 -17.74
C TYR A 143 -9.10 -0.48 -17.92
N ASN A 144 -8.65 -1.44 -18.72
CA ASN A 144 -9.39 -2.68 -18.97
C ASN A 144 -9.47 -3.60 -17.75
N CYS A 145 -8.67 -3.36 -16.69
CA CYS A 145 -8.77 -4.08 -15.43
C CYS A 145 -9.92 -3.58 -14.54
N ILE A 146 -10.45 -2.37 -14.77
CA ILE A 146 -11.53 -1.80 -13.95
C ILE A 146 -12.74 -2.75 -13.82
N PRO A 147 -13.34 -3.28 -14.88
CA PRO A 147 -14.49 -4.18 -14.75
C PRO A 147 -14.13 -5.51 -14.06
N THR A 148 -12.96 -6.06 -14.37
CA THR A 148 -12.49 -7.34 -13.82
C THR A 148 -12.26 -7.25 -12.31
N GLU A 149 -11.69 -6.14 -11.86
CA GLU A 149 -11.41 -5.88 -10.44
C GLU A 149 -12.61 -5.27 -9.70
N LYS A 150 -13.70 -4.97 -10.42
CA LYS A 150 -14.88 -4.27 -9.89
C LYS A 150 -14.54 -2.93 -9.23
N ALA A 151 -13.56 -2.24 -9.80
CA ALA A 151 -13.11 -0.94 -9.32
C ALA A 151 -13.94 0.20 -9.92
N ASP A 152 -13.97 1.35 -9.24
CA ASP A 152 -14.65 2.56 -9.72
C ASP A 152 -13.75 3.37 -10.64
N ALA A 153 -12.43 3.33 -10.39
CA ALA A 153 -11.43 4.07 -11.15
C ALA A 153 -10.07 3.37 -11.14
N CYS A 154 -9.13 3.91 -11.91
CA CYS A 154 -7.74 3.49 -11.82
C CYS A 154 -6.78 4.69 -11.75
N LEU A 155 -5.65 4.47 -11.08
CA LEU A 155 -4.55 5.40 -10.93
C LEU A 155 -3.27 4.77 -11.50
N PHE A 156 -2.66 5.39 -12.49
CA PHE A 156 -1.36 4.97 -13.00
C PHE A 156 -0.29 5.90 -12.44
N VAL A 157 0.67 5.36 -11.72
CA VAL A 157 1.77 6.12 -11.09
C VAL A 157 3.09 5.77 -11.76
N THR A 158 3.84 6.78 -12.18
CA THR A 158 5.18 6.57 -12.72
C THR A 158 6.18 7.60 -12.19
N SER A 159 7.45 7.24 -12.09
CA SER A 159 8.54 8.20 -11.86
C SER A 159 9.00 8.89 -13.15
N GLY A 160 8.39 8.57 -14.29
CA GLY A 160 8.66 9.14 -15.60
C GLY A 160 7.61 10.13 -16.09
N GLU A 161 7.39 10.09 -17.40
CA GLU A 161 6.42 10.94 -18.11
C GLU A 161 5.48 10.09 -18.94
N TYR A 162 4.34 10.66 -19.33
CA TYR A 162 3.37 10.06 -20.25
C TYR A 162 3.50 10.66 -21.65
N THR A 163 3.23 9.86 -22.67
CA THR A 163 3.06 10.38 -24.03
C THR A 163 1.81 11.25 -24.15
N PRO A 164 1.74 12.19 -25.10
CA PRO A 164 0.53 12.96 -25.38
C PRO A 164 -0.69 12.06 -25.60
N ALA A 165 -0.53 10.97 -26.38
CA ALA A 165 -1.59 10.00 -26.66
C ALA A 165 -2.12 9.32 -25.39
N ALA A 166 -1.26 8.99 -24.41
CA ALA A 166 -1.67 8.43 -23.13
C ALA A 166 -2.50 9.44 -22.30
N LYS A 167 -2.06 10.71 -22.29
CA LYS A 167 -2.80 11.79 -21.63
C LYS A 167 -4.16 12.06 -22.28
N ASP A 168 -4.21 12.05 -23.61
CA ASP A 168 -5.45 12.26 -24.35
C ASP A 168 -6.44 11.12 -24.16
N PHE A 169 -5.95 9.88 -24.10
CA PHE A 169 -6.77 8.71 -23.82
C PHE A 169 -7.43 8.76 -22.44
N ALA A 170 -6.72 9.27 -21.43
CA ALA A 170 -7.23 9.35 -20.06
C ALA A 170 -8.33 10.41 -19.88
N LYS A 171 -8.41 11.44 -20.77
CA LYS A 171 -9.40 12.49 -20.68
C LYS A 171 -10.83 11.93 -20.72
N GLY A 172 -11.68 12.37 -19.78
CA GLY A 172 -13.10 11.96 -19.69
C GLY A 172 -13.32 10.48 -19.31
N LYS A 173 -12.30 9.81 -18.79
CA LYS A 173 -12.37 8.42 -18.30
C LYS A 173 -11.99 8.36 -16.81
N PRO A 174 -12.44 7.35 -16.07
CA PRO A 174 -12.06 7.15 -14.66
C PRO A 174 -10.61 6.67 -14.51
N ILE A 175 -9.67 7.44 -15.08
CA ILE A 175 -8.23 7.18 -15.05
C ILE A 175 -7.50 8.42 -14.57
N ALA A 176 -6.74 8.30 -13.50
CA ALA A 176 -5.78 9.31 -13.08
C ALA A 176 -4.36 8.92 -13.53
N LEU A 177 -3.57 9.90 -13.95
CA LEU A 177 -2.18 9.73 -14.35
C LEU A 177 -1.29 10.59 -13.45
N ALA A 178 -0.50 9.95 -12.59
CA ALA A 178 0.50 10.61 -11.76
C ALA A 178 1.90 10.42 -12.37
N ASP A 179 2.47 11.46 -12.96
CA ASP A 179 3.83 11.46 -13.46
C ASP A 179 4.85 11.67 -12.34
N GLY A 180 6.14 11.65 -12.67
CA GLY A 180 7.21 11.78 -11.68
C GLY A 180 7.16 13.08 -10.89
N LYS A 181 6.65 14.17 -11.45
CA LYS A 181 6.49 15.45 -10.73
C LYS A 181 5.33 15.35 -9.74
N ALA A 182 4.21 14.81 -10.18
CA ALA A 182 3.05 14.58 -9.34
C ALA A 182 3.35 13.67 -8.15
N LEU A 183 4.09 12.59 -8.42
CA LEU A 183 4.53 11.69 -7.37
C LEU A 183 5.47 12.39 -6.37
N LEU A 184 6.43 13.19 -6.87
CA LEU A 184 7.34 13.93 -6.00
C LEU A 184 6.58 14.94 -5.13
N GLU A 185 5.61 15.66 -5.70
CA GLU A 185 4.76 16.59 -4.96
C GLU A 185 3.96 15.85 -3.87
N LEU A 186 3.40 14.67 -4.16
CA LEU A 186 2.72 13.82 -3.18
C LEU A 186 3.67 13.43 -2.04
N VAL A 187 4.84 12.89 -2.37
CA VAL A 187 5.84 12.46 -1.37
C VAL A 187 6.25 13.64 -0.46
N GLN A 188 6.56 14.79 -1.03
CA GLN A 188 6.97 15.97 -0.27
C GLN A 188 5.85 16.53 0.60
N SER A 189 4.61 16.49 0.14
CA SER A 189 3.46 16.98 0.91
C SER A 189 3.21 16.12 2.15
N VAL A 190 3.25 14.79 2.00
CA VAL A 190 3.04 13.88 3.14
C VAL A 190 4.25 13.80 4.08
N GLN A 191 5.47 14.14 3.62
CA GLN A 191 6.64 14.34 4.46
C GLN A 191 6.49 15.58 5.33
N ALA A 192 5.92 16.66 4.78
CA ALA A 192 5.75 17.94 5.45
C ALA A 192 4.50 17.99 6.35
N ASP A 193 3.79 16.88 6.54
CA ASP A 193 2.52 16.79 7.28
C ASP A 193 1.46 17.82 6.81
N LYS A 194 1.57 18.19 5.54
CA LYS A 194 0.56 19.02 4.87
C LYS A 194 -0.42 18.08 4.20
N SER A 195 -1.70 18.16 4.53
CA SER A 195 -2.74 17.38 3.86
C SER A 195 -2.69 17.66 2.35
N TYR A 196 -2.11 16.73 1.62
CA TYR A 196 -2.06 16.81 0.18
C TYR A 196 -3.29 16.06 -0.34
N GLU A 197 -4.18 16.77 -0.98
CA GLU A 197 -5.33 16.12 -1.58
C GLU A 197 -4.93 15.45 -2.89
N VAL A 198 -4.73 14.13 -2.91
CA VAL A 198 -4.77 13.32 -4.14
C VAL A 198 -6.06 13.58 -4.91
N SER A 199 -7.12 13.97 -4.19
CA SER A 199 -8.35 14.48 -4.78
C SER A 199 -8.10 15.57 -5.84
N LYS A 200 -7.07 16.41 -5.68
CA LYS A 200 -6.70 17.44 -6.67
C LYS A 200 -6.17 16.83 -7.97
N TYR A 201 -5.47 15.69 -7.90
CA TYR A 201 -5.04 14.94 -9.10
C TYR A 201 -6.17 14.15 -9.72
N LEU A 202 -6.98 13.52 -8.91
CA LEU A 202 -8.20 12.85 -9.36
C LEU A 202 -9.16 13.83 -10.01
N LYS A 203 -9.35 15.05 -9.47
CA LYS A 203 -10.09 16.14 -10.10
C LYS A 203 -9.48 16.65 -11.41
N ARG A 204 -8.14 16.83 -11.46
CA ARG A 204 -7.45 17.24 -12.69
C ARG A 204 -7.50 16.20 -13.81
N ALA A 205 -7.60 14.93 -13.46
CA ALA A 205 -7.68 13.81 -14.39
C ALA A 205 -9.07 13.61 -15.01
N SER A 206 -9.96 14.60 -14.92
CA SER A 206 -11.33 14.53 -15.46
C SER A 206 -12.22 13.48 -14.78
N LEU A 207 -11.93 13.15 -13.54
CA LEU A 207 -12.82 12.37 -12.67
C LEU A 207 -13.93 13.27 -12.08
N ASP A 208 -14.32 14.34 -12.79
CA ASP A 208 -15.44 15.22 -12.43
C ASP A 208 -16.78 14.47 -12.30
N SER A 209 -16.85 13.23 -12.82
CA SER A 209 -17.98 12.32 -12.61
C SER A 209 -18.07 11.75 -11.19
N PHE A 210 -16.98 11.80 -10.42
CA PHE A 210 -16.96 11.46 -8.99
C PHE A 210 -17.23 12.72 -8.17
N GLY A 211 -18.42 13.32 -8.42
CA GLY A 211 -18.83 14.58 -7.84
C GLY A 211 -18.47 14.76 -6.36
N ASN A 212 -17.99 15.94 -6.00
CA ASN A 212 -17.90 16.59 -4.67
C ASN A 212 -17.71 15.72 -3.40
N THR A 213 -17.25 14.46 -3.51
CA THR A 213 -17.17 13.49 -2.40
C THR A 213 -15.73 13.23 -1.94
N PHE A 214 -14.75 13.98 -2.43
CA PHE A 214 -13.36 13.89 -1.98
C PHE A 214 -12.99 15.09 -1.11
#